data_232724ac39e5a0d0d5f8ee48395b6980
#
_entry.id   232724ac39e5a0d0d5f8ee48395b6980
#
_cell.length_a   1.000
_cell.length_b   1.000
_cell.length_c   1.000
_cell.angle_alpha   90.00
_cell.angle_beta   90.00
_cell.angle_gamma   90.00
#
_symmetry.space_group_name_H-M   'P 1'
#
loop_
_entity.id
_entity.type
_entity.pdbx_description
1 polymer ?
#
loop_
_entity_poly.entity_id
_entity_poly.type
_entity_poly.pdbx_seq_one_letter_code
_entity_poly.pdbx_strand_id
1 'polypeptide(L)'
;MKNEYGPTLNISEEIHAMKYRSEGETFREAMTRVAQALKDDEAHFDNFRTILYNQRFLPAGRVQSAMGAPRQVTPYNCFVSTTIEDSMEGIMEAAKQAAKTMQLGGGIGFDFSTLRPWRSY
;
A
#
# COMPACT_ATOMS: atom_id res chain seq x y z
N MET A 1 -15.61 18.59 18.46
CA MET A 1 -14.30 18.54 19.15
C MET A 1 -13.23 18.49 18.07
N LYS A 2 -12.24 19.41 18.11
CA LYS A 2 -11.06 19.27 17.27
C LYS A 2 -10.37 17.98 17.71
N ASN A 3 -10.11 17.07 16.78
CA ASN A 3 -9.28 15.93 17.08
C ASN A 3 -7.91 16.41 17.54
N GLU A 4 -7.52 16.06 18.73
CA GLU A 4 -6.23 16.43 19.32
C GLU A 4 -5.07 15.83 18.50
N TYR A 5 -5.36 14.75 17.76
CA TYR A 5 -4.43 14.05 16.88
C TYR A 5 -5.09 13.80 15.52
N GLY A 6 -4.35 14.02 14.46
CA GLY A 6 -4.78 13.72 13.11
C GLY A 6 -4.98 14.95 12.22
N PRO A 7 -5.61 14.79 11.07
CA PRO A 7 -5.83 15.85 10.11
C PRO A 7 -6.63 17.01 10.72
N THR A 8 -6.21 18.24 10.43
CA THR A 8 -6.87 19.45 10.94
C THR A 8 -7.88 20.06 9.97
N LEU A 9 -7.76 19.72 8.67
CA LEU A 9 -8.67 20.17 7.62
C LEU A 9 -9.76 19.12 7.39
N ASN A 10 -11.00 19.55 7.20
CA ASN A 10 -12.11 18.65 6.95
C ASN A 10 -11.86 17.73 5.73
N ILE A 11 -11.37 18.32 4.62
CA ILE A 11 -11.06 17.53 3.42
C ILE A 11 -9.99 16.45 3.68
N SER A 12 -9.00 16.75 4.50
CA SER A 12 -7.95 15.79 4.84
C SER A 12 -8.49 14.66 5.72
N GLU A 13 -9.39 14.99 6.65
CA GLU A 13 -10.07 14.00 7.49
C GLU A 13 -10.95 13.07 6.65
N GLU A 14 -11.75 13.61 5.74
CA GLU A 14 -12.61 12.85 4.84
C GLU A 14 -11.81 11.91 3.94
N ILE A 15 -10.74 12.41 3.30
CA ILE A 15 -9.89 11.60 2.42
C ILE A 15 -9.19 10.50 3.22
N HIS A 16 -8.66 10.81 4.40
CA HIS A 16 -7.97 9.84 5.22
C HIS A 16 -8.93 8.74 5.68
N ALA A 17 -10.13 9.10 6.14
CA ALA A 17 -11.17 8.15 6.55
C ALA A 17 -11.60 7.25 5.39
N MET A 18 -11.78 7.81 4.20
CA MET A 18 -12.24 7.08 3.03
C MET A 18 -11.20 6.09 2.47
N LYS A 19 -9.91 6.46 2.49
CA LYS A 19 -8.85 5.74 1.74
C LYS A 19 -7.91 4.92 2.61
N TYR A 20 -7.68 5.31 3.86
CA TYR A 20 -6.59 4.77 4.66
C TYR A 20 -7.03 4.11 5.96
N ARG A 21 -8.31 4.20 6.30
CA ARG A 21 -8.88 3.59 7.51
C ARG A 21 -9.75 2.40 7.16
N SER A 22 -9.89 1.50 8.12
CA SER A 22 -10.94 0.48 8.10
C SER A 22 -12.30 1.14 8.41
N GLU A 23 -13.39 0.46 8.09
CA GLU A 23 -14.74 0.97 8.33
C GLU A 23 -14.94 1.29 9.82
N GLY A 24 -15.38 2.51 10.11
CA GLY A 24 -15.62 2.99 11.47
C GLY A 24 -14.38 3.33 12.30
N GLU A 25 -13.18 3.18 11.73
CA GLU A 25 -11.92 3.44 12.41
C GLU A 25 -11.62 4.94 12.48
N THR A 26 -11.25 5.44 13.66
CA THR A 26 -10.73 6.80 13.82
C THR A 26 -9.28 6.89 13.35
N PHE A 27 -8.77 8.12 13.15
CA PHE A 27 -7.35 8.34 12.84
C PHE A 27 -6.43 7.69 13.88
N ARG A 28 -6.76 7.88 15.16
CA ARG A 28 -5.98 7.34 16.27
C ARG A 28 -5.95 5.81 16.29
N GLU A 29 -7.08 5.18 16.02
CA GLU A 29 -7.17 3.71 15.91
C GLU A 29 -6.40 3.18 14.72
N ALA A 30 -6.47 3.86 13.57
CA ALA A 30 -5.69 3.51 12.39
C ALA A 30 -4.16 3.57 12.67
N MET A 31 -3.68 4.64 13.29
CA MET A 31 -2.27 4.77 13.65
C MET A 31 -1.84 3.76 14.70
N THR A 32 -2.70 3.43 15.65
CA THR A 32 -2.45 2.35 16.60
C THR A 32 -2.33 0.99 15.90
N ARG A 33 -3.22 0.70 14.97
CA ARG A 33 -3.19 -0.53 14.15
C ARG A 33 -1.88 -0.66 13.37
N VAL A 34 -1.46 0.41 12.71
CA VAL A 34 -0.20 0.45 11.94
C VAL A 34 1.00 0.24 12.86
N ALA A 35 1.06 0.95 13.99
CA ALA A 35 2.14 0.80 14.97
C ALA A 35 2.20 -0.63 15.54
N GLN A 36 1.04 -1.22 15.85
CA GLN A 36 0.95 -2.59 16.36
C GLN A 36 1.44 -3.62 15.33
N ALA A 37 1.15 -3.40 14.05
CA ALA A 37 1.55 -4.31 12.99
C ALA A 37 3.05 -4.24 12.65
N LEU A 38 3.70 -3.11 12.95
CA LEU A 38 5.10 -2.85 12.58
C LEU A 38 6.07 -2.88 13.76
N LYS A 39 5.59 -3.09 14.98
CA LYS A 39 6.44 -3.11 16.18
C LYS A 39 7.38 -4.31 16.20
N ASP A 40 8.56 -4.11 16.78
CA ASP A 40 9.45 -5.19 17.19
C ASP A 40 9.17 -5.59 18.66
N ASP A 41 8.95 -4.60 19.52
CA ASP A 41 8.62 -4.76 20.94
C ASP A 41 7.64 -3.67 21.43
N GLU A 42 7.29 -3.68 22.73
CA GLU A 42 6.34 -2.71 23.28
C GLU A 42 6.91 -1.28 23.36
N ALA A 43 8.20 -1.11 23.59
CA ALA A 43 8.84 0.20 23.58
C ALA A 43 8.84 0.79 22.15
N HIS A 44 9.07 -0.04 21.14
CA HIS A 44 8.98 0.32 19.74
C HIS A 44 7.53 0.70 19.35
N PHE A 45 6.54 -0.06 19.83
CA PHE A 45 5.14 0.27 19.63
C PHE A 45 4.78 1.66 20.20
N ASP A 46 5.15 1.97 21.43
CA ASP A 46 4.83 3.25 22.07
C ASP A 46 5.49 4.42 21.33
N ASN A 47 6.74 4.26 20.90
CA ASN A 47 7.46 5.26 20.12
C ASN A 47 6.79 5.49 18.75
N PHE A 48 6.48 4.43 18.01
CA PHE A 48 5.80 4.51 16.73
C PHE A 48 4.45 5.18 16.84
N ARG A 49 3.64 4.72 17.78
CA ARG A 49 2.31 5.30 18.03
C ARG A 49 2.39 6.81 18.28
N THR A 50 3.32 7.24 19.12
CA THR A 50 3.51 8.66 19.46
C THR A 50 3.92 9.48 18.22
N ILE A 51 4.85 8.97 17.42
CA ILE A 51 5.31 9.63 16.19
C ILE A 51 4.16 9.77 15.18
N LEU A 52 3.39 8.72 14.98
CA LEU A 52 2.26 8.70 14.05
C LEU A 52 1.10 9.59 14.53
N TYR A 53 0.75 9.57 15.81
CA TYR A 53 -0.30 10.43 16.38
C TYR A 53 -0.01 11.91 16.20
N ASN A 54 1.24 12.29 16.43
CA ASN A 54 1.70 13.68 16.30
C ASN A 54 2.03 14.06 14.85
N GLN A 55 1.83 13.17 13.91
CA GLN A 55 2.12 13.36 12.48
C GLN A 55 3.56 13.87 12.21
N ARG A 56 4.51 13.50 13.07
CA ARG A 56 5.94 13.75 12.84
C ARG A 56 6.50 12.94 11.69
N PHE A 57 5.89 11.80 11.43
CA PHE A 57 6.12 10.95 10.28
C PHE A 57 4.79 10.30 9.89
N LEU A 58 4.47 10.32 8.60
CA LEU A 58 3.36 9.59 8.02
C LEU A 58 3.92 8.62 6.99
N PRO A 59 3.72 7.32 7.17
CA PRO A 59 4.13 6.35 6.16
C PRO A 59 3.28 6.49 4.90
N ALA A 60 3.76 5.91 3.79
CA ALA A 60 3.01 5.91 2.54
C ALA A 60 1.58 5.40 2.74
N GLY A 61 0.65 5.92 1.95
CA GLY A 61 -0.78 5.59 2.08
C GLY A 61 -1.07 4.10 2.07
N ARG A 62 -0.34 3.32 1.29
CA ARG A 62 -0.45 1.86 1.27
C ARG A 62 -0.07 1.20 2.59
N VAL A 63 0.95 1.68 3.25
CA VAL A 63 1.33 1.19 4.59
C VAL A 63 0.20 1.48 5.57
N GLN A 64 -0.34 2.69 5.54
CA GLN A 64 -1.46 3.08 6.42
C GLN A 64 -2.72 2.24 6.18
N SER A 65 -3.05 1.92 4.94
CA SER A 65 -4.26 1.16 4.59
C SER A 65 -4.11 -0.34 4.72
N ALA A 66 -2.90 -0.88 4.61
CA ALA A 66 -2.65 -2.33 4.55
C ALA A 66 -2.18 -2.93 5.86
N MET A 67 -1.32 -2.22 6.61
CA MET A 67 -0.70 -2.80 7.80
C MET A 67 -1.72 -3.02 8.92
N GLY A 68 -1.84 -4.29 9.33
CA GLY A 68 -2.82 -4.72 10.32
C GLY A 68 -4.28 -4.71 9.85
N ALA A 69 -4.54 -4.44 8.56
CA ALA A 69 -5.90 -4.45 8.02
C ALA A 69 -6.46 -5.88 7.94
N PRO A 70 -7.79 -6.06 8.09
CA PRO A 70 -8.41 -7.38 8.08
C PRO A 70 -8.42 -8.05 6.70
N ARG A 71 -8.31 -7.29 5.63
CA ARG A 71 -8.27 -7.81 4.25
C ARG A 71 -6.85 -7.89 3.72
N GLN A 72 -6.59 -8.88 2.86
CA GLN A 72 -5.30 -9.02 2.20
C GLN A 72 -5.12 -7.96 1.12
N VAL A 73 -4.23 -7.00 1.39
CA VAL A 73 -3.76 -6.00 0.43
C VAL A 73 -2.26 -5.82 0.62
N THR A 74 -1.56 -5.44 -0.45
CA THR A 74 -0.12 -5.19 -0.36
C THR A 74 0.18 -3.82 0.25
N PRO A 75 1.19 -3.70 1.15
CA PRO A 75 1.69 -2.42 1.62
C PRO A 75 2.60 -1.73 0.60
N TYR A 76 2.95 -2.39 -0.49
CA TYR A 76 3.79 -1.85 -1.57
C TYR A 76 2.95 -1.17 -2.64
N ASN A 77 3.42 -0.03 -3.15
CA ASN A 77 2.70 0.74 -4.16
C ASN A 77 2.88 0.18 -5.56
N CYS A 78 4.13 -0.13 -5.93
CA CYS A 78 4.50 -0.47 -7.29
C CYS A 78 5.45 -1.66 -7.32
N PHE A 79 5.33 -2.41 -8.41
CA PHE A 79 6.13 -3.58 -8.70
C PHE A 79 6.68 -3.49 -10.11
N VAL A 80 7.85 -4.07 -10.34
CA VAL A 80 8.40 -4.29 -11.67
C VAL A 80 8.10 -5.73 -12.05
N SER A 81 7.61 -5.96 -13.27
CA SER A 81 7.38 -7.31 -13.76
C SER A 81 8.69 -8.09 -13.89
N THR A 82 8.60 -9.40 -13.84
CA THR A 82 9.69 -10.25 -14.30
C THR A 82 9.94 -10.03 -15.80
N THR A 83 11.13 -10.41 -16.27
CA THR A 83 11.44 -10.41 -17.72
C THR A 83 10.37 -11.18 -18.47
N ILE A 84 9.80 -10.56 -19.51
CA ILE A 84 8.79 -11.19 -20.36
C ILE A 84 9.52 -12.05 -21.38
N GLU A 85 9.26 -13.36 -21.37
CA GLU A 85 9.77 -14.26 -22.39
C GLU A 85 9.06 -13.99 -23.72
N ASP A 86 9.81 -13.97 -24.83
CA ASP A 86 9.27 -13.71 -26.17
C ASP A 86 8.55 -14.94 -26.73
N SER A 87 7.45 -15.29 -26.10
CA SER A 87 6.54 -16.34 -26.46
C SER A 87 5.11 -15.98 -26.03
N MET A 88 4.11 -16.63 -26.63
CA MET A 88 2.72 -16.40 -26.21
C MET A 88 2.52 -16.79 -24.75
N GLU A 89 3.11 -17.88 -24.33
CA GLU A 89 3.06 -18.39 -22.96
C GLU A 89 3.69 -17.41 -21.98
N GLY A 90 4.87 -16.87 -22.32
CA GLY A 90 5.57 -15.88 -21.49
C GLY A 90 4.80 -14.57 -21.35
N ILE A 91 4.22 -14.08 -22.44
CA ILE A 91 3.37 -12.88 -22.44
C ILE A 91 2.13 -13.07 -21.56
N MET A 92 1.45 -14.20 -21.70
CA MET A 92 0.24 -14.50 -20.93
C MET A 92 0.55 -14.76 -19.44
N GLU A 93 1.69 -15.37 -19.13
CA GLU A 93 2.14 -15.54 -17.73
C GLU A 93 2.45 -14.15 -17.09
N ALA A 94 3.11 -13.26 -17.81
CA ALA A 94 3.34 -11.89 -17.35
C ALA A 94 2.03 -11.14 -17.08
N ALA A 95 1.04 -11.27 -17.95
CA ALA A 95 -0.29 -10.69 -17.79
C ALA A 95 -1.01 -11.27 -16.55
N LYS A 96 -0.94 -12.57 -16.34
CA LYS A 96 -1.51 -13.25 -15.17
C LYS A 96 -0.88 -12.75 -13.85
N GLN A 97 0.43 -12.63 -13.79
CA GLN A 97 1.12 -12.11 -12.61
C GLN A 97 0.76 -10.65 -12.35
N ALA A 98 0.65 -9.84 -13.42
CA ALA A 98 0.18 -8.46 -13.32
C ALA A 98 -1.23 -8.37 -12.73
N ALA A 99 -2.15 -9.20 -13.22
CA ALA A 99 -3.52 -9.24 -12.71
C ALA A 99 -3.57 -9.56 -11.21
N LYS A 100 -2.78 -10.52 -10.74
CA LYS A 100 -2.67 -10.85 -9.31
C LYS A 100 -2.10 -9.70 -8.48
N THR A 101 -1.05 -9.05 -8.98
CA THR A 101 -0.46 -7.88 -8.31
C THR A 101 -1.47 -6.75 -8.18
N MET A 102 -2.20 -6.43 -9.26
CA MET A 102 -3.23 -5.39 -9.26
C MET A 102 -4.44 -5.76 -8.38
N GLN A 103 -4.79 -7.03 -8.31
CA GLN A 103 -5.86 -7.53 -7.42
C GLN A 103 -5.55 -7.23 -5.95
N LEU A 104 -4.28 -7.33 -5.55
CA LEU A 104 -3.81 -6.95 -4.21
C LEU A 104 -3.64 -5.44 -4.03
N GLY A 105 -3.93 -4.65 -5.06
CA GLY A 105 -3.88 -3.20 -5.05
C GLY A 105 -2.54 -2.60 -5.45
N GLY A 106 -1.57 -3.38 -5.90
CA GLY A 106 -0.29 -2.90 -6.42
C GLY A 106 -0.40 -2.38 -7.85
N GLY A 107 0.45 -1.39 -8.20
CA GLY A 107 0.73 -1.04 -9.59
C GLY A 107 1.83 -1.93 -10.16
N ILE A 108 1.90 -2.08 -11.47
CA ILE A 108 2.95 -2.87 -12.11
C ILE A 108 3.48 -2.18 -13.37
N GLY A 109 4.80 -2.22 -13.56
CA GLY A 109 5.47 -1.77 -14.76
C GLY A 109 6.05 -2.93 -15.55
N PHE A 110 6.06 -2.80 -16.88
CA PHE A 110 6.57 -3.80 -17.81
C PHE A 110 7.74 -3.25 -18.62
N ASP A 111 8.71 -4.10 -18.89
CA ASP A 111 9.73 -3.88 -19.90
C ASP A 111 9.44 -4.77 -21.13
N PHE A 112 9.10 -4.14 -22.25
CA PHE A 112 8.79 -4.81 -23.50
C PHE A 112 10.02 -4.97 -24.41
N SER A 113 11.20 -4.55 -24.00
CA SER A 113 12.41 -4.62 -24.82
C SER A 113 12.85 -6.05 -25.17
N THR A 114 12.36 -7.03 -24.42
CA THR A 114 12.63 -8.45 -24.66
C THR A 114 11.80 -9.08 -25.77
N LEU A 115 10.73 -8.40 -26.20
CA LEU A 115 9.86 -8.90 -27.25
C LEU A 115 10.45 -8.57 -28.63
N ARG A 116 10.33 -9.53 -29.57
CA ARG A 116 10.79 -9.34 -30.94
C ARG A 116 10.06 -8.19 -31.64
N PRO A 117 10.72 -7.48 -32.56
CA PRO A 117 10.07 -6.43 -33.35
C PRO A 117 9.06 -7.00 -34.35
N TRP A 118 8.14 -6.14 -34.76
CA TRP A 118 7.14 -6.49 -35.77
C TRP A 118 7.77 -7.08 -37.03
N ARG A 119 7.21 -8.15 -37.57
CA ARG A 119 7.69 -8.92 -38.70
C ARG A 119 9.00 -9.69 -38.50
N SER A 120 9.43 -9.93 -37.29
CA SER A 120 10.47 -10.93 -36.97
C SER A 120 9.82 -12.32 -36.92
N TYR A 121 10.42 -13.28 -37.62
CA TYR A 121 10.01 -14.68 -37.64
C TYR A 121 10.96 -15.56 -36.82
#